data_e51db4744aed9eea05012b70f83a98c0
#
_entry.id   e51db4744aed9eea05012b70f83a98c0
#
_cell.length_a   1.000
_cell.length_b   1.000
_cell.length_c   1.000
_cell.angle_alpha   90.00
_cell.angle_beta   90.00
_cell.angle_gamma   90.00
#
_symmetry.space_group_name_H-M   'P 1'
#
loop_
_entity.id
_entity.type
_entity.pdbx_description
1 polymer ?
#
loop_
_entity_poly.entity_id
_entity_poly.type
_entity_poly.pdbx_seq_one_letter_code
_entity_poly.pdbx_strand_id
1 'polypeptide(L)' 'MVKKAPRRTAERILEVTLELFNRFGEPNVSTTLISSELGISPGNLYYHYPAKDELINSLFDRYERSLNELLNAS' A
#
# COMPACT_ATOMS: atom_id res chain seq x y z
N MET A 1 -19.33 -1.25 12.44
CA MET A 1 -18.97 -1.07 12.25
C MET A 1 -18.34 -0.11 12.06
N VAL A 2 -17.79 0.35 12.04
CA VAL A 2 -17.27 1.16 11.95
C VAL A 2 -16.49 1.57 11.30
N LYS A 3 -15.83 2.21 11.11
CA LYS A 3 -15.20 2.61 10.43
C LYS A 3 -14.18 3.27 10.74
N LYS A 4 -13.12 3.19 10.80
CA LYS A 4 -12.03 3.76 11.01
C LYS A 4 -11.52 4.14 9.76
N ALA A 5 -12.00 4.95 9.01
CA ALA A 5 -11.71 5.26 7.65
C ALA A 5 -10.27 5.67 7.37
N PRO A 6 -9.66 6.57 8.13
CA PRO A 6 -8.31 7.03 7.76
C PRO A 6 -7.30 5.90 7.80
N ARG A 7 -7.39 5.07 8.78
CA ARG A 7 -6.51 3.97 8.93
C ARG A 7 -6.70 2.96 7.84
N ARG A 8 -7.95 2.71 7.48
CA ARG A 8 -8.27 1.80 6.43
C ARG A 8 -7.78 2.29 5.08
N THR A 9 -7.81 3.59 4.85
CA THR A 9 -7.36 4.13 3.59
C THR A 9 -5.88 3.81 3.37
N ALA A 10 -5.06 4.02 4.39
CA ALA A 10 -3.65 3.71 4.27
C ALA A 10 -3.42 2.25 3.98
N GLU A 11 -4.15 1.39 4.65
CA GLU A 11 -4.00 -0.05 4.43
C GLU A 11 -4.46 -0.45 3.04
N ARG A 12 -5.56 0.13 2.59
CA ARG A 12 -6.05 -0.17 1.25
C ARG A 12 -5.07 0.25 0.19
N ILE A 13 -4.42 1.38 0.39
CA ILE A 13 -3.42 1.85 -0.55
C ILE A 13 -2.31 0.80 -0.69
N LEU A 14 -1.84 0.27 0.42
CA LEU A 14 -0.79 -0.74 0.37
C LEU A 14 -1.27 -2.02 -0.28
N GLU A 15 -2.48 -2.43 0.01
CA GLU A 15 -3.02 -3.66 -0.58
C GLU A 15 -3.14 -3.55 -2.09
N VAL A 16 -3.69 -2.44 -2.57
CA VAL A 16 -3.86 -2.25 -3.99
C VAL A 16 -2.50 -2.10 -4.67
N THR A 17 -1.58 -1.39 -4.02
CA THR A 17 -0.25 -1.23 -4.56
C THR A 17 0.43 -2.58 -4.76
N LEU A 18 0.34 -3.43 -3.76
CA LEU A 18 0.95 -4.76 -3.87
C LEU A 18 0.31 -5.56 -4.99
N GLU A 19 -1.00 -5.49 -5.09
CA GLU A 19 -1.69 -6.20 -6.15
C GLU A 19 -1.26 -5.74 -7.53
N LEU A 20 -1.13 -4.43 -7.71
CA LEU A 20 -0.71 -3.89 -8.99
C LEU A 20 0.75 -4.27 -9.28
N PHE A 21 1.58 -4.26 -8.27
CA PHE A 21 2.97 -4.68 -8.44
C PHE A 21 3.03 -6.14 -8.90
N ASN A 22 2.20 -6.98 -8.33
CA ASN A 22 2.18 -8.39 -8.69
C ASN A 22 1.68 -8.62 -10.10
N ARG A 23 0.74 -7.78 -10.54
CA ARG A 23 0.15 -7.97 -11.86
C ARG A 23 0.99 -7.39 -12.98
N PHE A 24 1.56 -6.21 -12.76
CA PHE A 24 2.23 -5.49 -13.83
C PHE A 24 3.73 -5.35 -13.63
N GLY A 25 4.21 -5.63 -12.44
CA GLY A 25 5.62 -5.39 -12.13
C GLY A 25 5.81 -3.99 -11.56
N GLU A 26 6.68 -3.90 -10.57
CA GLU A 26 6.88 -2.64 -9.86
C GLU A 26 7.25 -1.48 -10.77
N PRO A 27 8.19 -1.66 -11.72
CA PRO A 27 8.59 -0.52 -12.56
C PRO A 27 7.47 0.01 -13.43
N ASN A 28 6.45 -0.78 -13.67
CA ASN A 28 5.36 -0.38 -14.56
C ASN A 28 4.18 0.25 -13.83
N VAL A 29 4.27 0.36 -12.51
CA VAL A 29 3.18 0.89 -11.72
C VAL A 29 3.55 2.27 -11.22
N SER A 30 2.72 3.26 -11.55
CA SER A 30 2.94 4.63 -11.12
C SER A 30 1.96 4.97 -9.99
N THR A 31 2.26 6.05 -9.28
CA THR A 31 1.36 6.51 -8.24
C THR A 31 0.03 6.96 -8.83
N THR A 32 0.07 7.47 -10.05
CA THR A 32 -1.17 7.84 -10.74
C THR A 32 -2.05 6.63 -10.97
N LEU A 33 -1.46 5.53 -11.39
CA LEU A 33 -2.21 4.31 -11.58
C LEU A 33 -2.81 3.82 -10.27
N ILE A 34 -2.04 3.89 -9.20
CA ILE A 34 -2.52 3.45 -7.90
C ILE A 34 -3.72 4.29 -7.45
N SER A 35 -3.60 5.60 -7.55
CA SER A 35 -4.70 6.46 -7.12
C SER A 35 -5.94 6.24 -7.99
N SER A 36 -5.73 6.03 -9.28
CA SER A 36 -6.84 5.77 -10.20
C SER A 36 -7.56 4.48 -9.82
N GLU A 37 -6.80 3.46 -9.55
CA GLU A 37 -7.38 2.16 -9.19
C GLU A 37 -8.16 2.25 -7.88
N LEU A 38 -7.69 3.08 -6.96
CA LEU A 38 -8.35 3.25 -5.68
C LEU A 38 -9.54 4.21 -5.74
N GLY A 39 -9.62 5.00 -6.80
CA GLY A 39 -10.67 5.99 -6.88
C GLY A 39 -10.43 7.21 -6.01
N ILE A 40 -9.18 7.50 -5.72
CA ILE A 40 -8.83 8.69 -4.94
C ILE A 40 -7.97 9.60 -5.79
N SER A 41 -7.84 10.83 -5.35
CA SER A 41 -7.03 11.80 -6.09
C SER A 41 -5.55 11.53 -5.83
N PRO A 42 -4.68 11.92 -6.77
CA PRO A 42 -3.25 11.81 -6.51
C PRO A 42 -2.81 12.57 -5.28
N GLY A 43 -3.44 13.70 -4.99
CA GLY A 43 -3.09 14.45 -3.79
C GLY A 43 -3.42 13.70 -2.53
N ASN A 44 -4.52 12.97 -2.55
CA ASN A 44 -4.90 12.16 -1.40
C ASN A 44 -3.85 11.05 -1.18
N LEU A 45 -3.41 10.44 -2.26
CA LEU A 45 -2.38 9.42 -2.14
C LEU A 45 -1.09 10.01 -1.59
N TYR A 46 -0.71 11.18 -2.08
CA TYR A 46 0.50 11.86 -1.60
C TYR A 46 0.42 12.19 -0.12
N TYR A 47 -0.79 12.49 0.35
CA TYR A 47 -0.97 12.80 1.76
C TYR A 47 -0.52 11.60 2.62
N HIS A 48 -0.83 10.40 2.19
CA HIS A 48 -0.47 9.21 2.93
C HIS A 48 0.95 8.74 2.62
N TYR A 49 1.34 8.82 1.37
CA TYR A 49 2.64 8.32 0.91
C TYR A 49 3.20 9.32 -0.09
N PRO A 50 4.07 10.21 0.37
CA PRO A 50 4.55 11.31 -0.49
C PRO A 50 5.35 10.86 -1.72
N ALA A 51 5.88 9.65 -1.69
CA ALA A 51 6.67 9.16 -2.82
C ALA A 51 6.47 7.68 -2.97
N LYS A 52 6.74 7.18 -4.18
CA LYS A 52 6.64 5.76 -4.43
C LYS A 52 7.57 4.97 -3.52
N ASP A 53 8.72 5.54 -3.21
CA ASP A 53 9.66 4.90 -2.30
C ASP A 53 9.04 4.66 -0.93
N GLU A 54 8.21 5.58 -0.48
CA GLU A 54 7.54 5.42 0.80
C GLU A 54 6.59 4.22 0.76
N LEU A 55 5.91 4.07 -0.37
CA LEU A 55 5.03 2.93 -0.54
C LEU A 55 5.81 1.63 -0.48
N ILE A 56 6.92 1.59 -1.19
CA ILE A 56 7.74 0.39 -1.24
C ILE A 56 8.27 0.04 0.14
N ASN A 57 8.75 1.04 0.85
CA ASN A 57 9.28 0.80 2.20
C ASN A 57 8.19 0.30 3.13
N SER A 58 6.99 0.84 3.01
CA SER A 58 5.89 0.41 3.86
C SER A 58 5.47 -1.01 3.55
N LEU A 59 5.54 -1.40 2.28
CA LEU A 59 5.23 -2.78 1.92
C LEU A 59 6.25 -3.74 2.49
N PHE A 60 7.52 -3.37 2.46
CA PHE A 60 8.55 -4.20 3.07
C PHE A 60 8.33 -4.35 4.56
N ASP A 61 7.99 -3.26 5.21
CA ASP A 61 7.71 -3.29 6.64
C ASP A 61 6.60 -4.27 6.97
N ARG A 62 5.53 -4.20 6.20
CA ARG A 62 4.41 -5.09 6.39
C ARG A 62 4.80 -6.53 6.22
N TYR A 63 5.56 -6.79 5.17
CA TYR A 63 5.99 -8.13 4.86
C TYR A 63 6.86 -8.69 5.97
N GLU A 64 7.81 -7.90 6.44
CA GLU A 64 8.70 -8.32 7.50
C GLU A 64 7.92 -8.63 8.78
N ARG A 65 6.96 -7.79 9.08
CA ARG A 65 6.17 -7.99 10.29
C ARG A 65 5.36 -9.28 10.21
N SER A 66 4.75 -9.53 9.07
CA SER A 66 4.00 -10.76 8.88
C SER A 66 4.89 -11.98 9.04
N LEU A 67 6.07 -11.90 8.46
CA LEU A 67 7.01 -13.00 8.53
C LEU A 67 7.43 -13.26 9.98
N ASN A 68 7.72 -12.20 10.71
CA ASN A 68 8.10 -12.33 12.10
C ASN A 68 6.99 -12.94 12.94
N GLU A 69 5.77 -12.54 12.69
CA GLU A 69 4.64 -13.09 13.41
C GLU A 69 4.49 -14.58 13.14
N LEU A 70 4.70 -14.97 11.91
CA LEU A 70 4.63 -16.37 11.55
C LEU A 70 5.69 -17.19 12.29
N LEU A 71 6.91 -16.68 12.29
CA LEU A 71 8.00 -17.37 12.94
C LEU A 71 7.79 -17.45 14.45
N ASN A 72 7.28 -16.38 15.01
CA ASN A 72 7.06 -16.34 16.45
C ASN A 72 5.90 -17.22 16.87
N ALA A 73 4.92 -17.36 16.00
CA ALA A 73 3.73 -18.13 16.32
C ALA A 73 4.04 -19.62 16.37
N SER A 74 5.04 -20.04 15.66
CA SER A 74 5.38 -21.45 15.68
C SER A 74 6.27 -21.80 16.86
#